data_3577d71143252fe7b7223c4e34f5f2f9
#
_entry.id   3577d71143252fe7b7223c4e34f5f2f9
#
_cell.length_a   1.000
_cell.length_b   1.000
_cell.length_c   1.000
_cell.angle_alpha   90.00
_cell.angle_beta   90.00
_cell.angle_gamma   90.00
#
_symmetry.space_group_name_H-M   'P 1'
#
loop_
_entity.id
_entity.type
_entity.pdbx_description
1 polymer ?
#
loop_
_entity_poly.entity_id
_entity_poly.type
_entity_poly.pdbx_seq_one_letter_code
_entity_poly.pdbx_strand_id
1 'polypeptide(L)'
;MTDLALKISSLEKKYASGVKALDGIDLEVKKGDFFALLGPNGAGKSSTIGIISSLVTKTSGSVKIFDIDIDEDFNEAKRKLGVVAQEINFSPFEKVEDIVITQAGYYGISASQAKPKTETTLKRLGLWEKRSEQARNLSGGLKRRLMIAKALIHDPELLI
;
A
#
# COMPACT_ATOMS: atom_id res chain seq x y z
N MET A 1 24.37 -3.28 -0.01
CA MET A 1 22.92 -3.06 -0.13
C MET A 1 22.33 -4.32 -0.73
N THR A 2 21.38 -4.94 -0.08
CA THR A 2 20.71 -6.12 -0.63
C THR A 2 19.88 -5.72 -1.85
N ASP A 3 19.73 -6.64 -2.82
CA ASP A 3 18.90 -6.45 -4.00
C ASP A 3 17.42 -6.78 -3.72
N LEU A 4 17.04 -6.72 -2.43
CA LEU A 4 15.69 -7.07 -1.98
C LEU A 4 14.83 -5.82 -1.77
N ALA A 5 13.61 -5.88 -2.28
CA ALA A 5 12.55 -4.91 -2.00
C ALA A 5 11.78 -5.29 -0.73
N LEU A 6 11.60 -6.59 -0.50
CA LEU A 6 10.94 -7.12 0.69
C LEU A 6 11.67 -8.35 1.19
N LYS A 7 11.94 -8.41 2.49
CA LYS A 7 12.42 -9.59 3.19
C LYS A 7 11.57 -9.87 4.41
N ILE A 8 11.06 -11.08 4.50
CA ILE A 8 10.32 -11.61 5.65
C ILE A 8 11.11 -12.78 6.18
N SER A 9 11.33 -12.85 7.50
CA SER A 9 12.05 -13.94 8.14
C SER A 9 11.28 -14.45 9.34
N SER A 10 10.99 -15.77 9.34
CA SER A 10 10.31 -16.52 10.40
C SER A 10 9.07 -15.81 10.93
N LEU A 11 8.26 -15.24 10.03
CA LEU A 11 7.11 -14.41 10.39
C LEU A 11 5.99 -15.27 10.96
N GLU A 12 5.57 -14.95 12.16
CA GLU A 12 4.45 -15.62 12.82
C GLU A 12 3.30 -14.62 13.12
N LYS A 13 2.08 -15.14 13.03
CA LYS A 13 0.89 -14.44 13.50
C LYS A 13 -0.08 -15.38 14.18
N LYS A 14 -0.31 -15.12 15.48
CA LYS A 14 -1.38 -15.74 16.28
C LYS A 14 -2.35 -14.66 16.73
N TYR A 15 -3.61 -14.83 16.41
CA TYR A 15 -4.68 -13.93 16.84
C TYR A 15 -5.14 -14.25 18.27
N ALA A 16 -5.78 -13.28 18.93
CA ALA A 16 -6.33 -13.47 20.29
C ALA A 16 -7.36 -14.62 20.37
N SER A 17 -8.02 -14.94 19.25
CA SER A 17 -8.91 -16.11 19.12
C SER A 17 -8.20 -17.46 19.21
N GLY A 18 -6.86 -17.49 19.28
CA GLY A 18 -6.05 -18.70 19.24
C GLY A 18 -5.66 -19.18 17.84
N VAL A 19 -6.22 -18.59 16.79
CA VAL A 19 -5.90 -18.95 15.40
C VAL A 19 -4.47 -18.56 15.07
N LYS A 20 -3.64 -19.52 14.67
CA LYS A 20 -2.31 -19.31 14.11
C LYS A 20 -2.44 -19.10 12.60
N ALA A 21 -2.38 -17.86 12.16
CA ALA A 21 -2.53 -17.46 10.76
C ALA A 21 -1.23 -17.55 9.96
N LEU A 22 -0.08 -17.38 10.62
CA LEU A 22 1.25 -17.53 10.03
C LEU A 22 2.12 -18.35 10.99
N ASP A 23 2.88 -19.29 10.45
CA ASP A 23 3.70 -20.25 11.19
C ASP A 23 5.15 -20.24 10.69
N GLY A 24 5.86 -19.13 10.96
CA GLY A 24 7.28 -19.02 10.62
C GLY A 24 7.54 -18.93 9.12
N ILE A 25 6.79 -18.07 8.39
CA ILE A 25 7.00 -17.91 6.94
C ILE A 25 8.25 -17.07 6.64
N ASP A 26 8.96 -17.47 5.59
CA ASP A 26 10.07 -16.75 4.98
C ASP A 26 9.70 -16.35 3.55
N LEU A 27 10.05 -15.11 3.14
CA LEU A 27 9.78 -14.60 1.81
C LEU A 27 10.82 -13.55 1.43
N GLU A 28 11.34 -13.64 0.21
CA GLU A 28 12.19 -12.62 -0.38
C GLU A 28 11.65 -12.20 -1.75
N VAL A 29 11.54 -10.89 -1.96
CA VAL A 29 11.14 -10.29 -3.24
C VAL A 29 12.24 -9.32 -3.66
N LYS A 30 12.77 -9.49 -4.86
CA LYS A 30 13.84 -8.63 -5.39
C LYS A 30 13.27 -7.31 -5.92
N LYS A 31 14.13 -6.30 -6.02
CA LYS A 31 13.81 -5.05 -6.71
C LYS A 31 13.44 -5.32 -8.17
N GLY A 32 12.34 -4.73 -8.61
CA GLY A 32 11.85 -4.88 -9.98
C GLY A 32 11.06 -6.15 -10.26
N ASP A 33 10.94 -7.06 -9.29
CA ASP A 33 10.13 -8.27 -9.46
C ASP A 33 8.64 -7.94 -9.48
N PHE A 34 7.89 -8.70 -10.28
CA PHE A 34 6.45 -8.83 -10.19
C PHE A 34 6.13 -10.13 -9.45
N PHE A 35 5.72 -9.99 -8.18
CA PHE A 35 5.48 -11.12 -7.30
C PHE A 35 3.99 -11.30 -6.99
N ALA A 36 3.50 -12.54 -7.04
CA ALA A 36 2.13 -12.89 -6.69
C ALA A 36 2.07 -13.87 -5.51
N LEU A 37 1.35 -13.48 -4.46
CA LEU A 37 1.09 -14.34 -3.31
C LEU A 37 -0.21 -15.11 -3.53
N LEU A 38 -0.08 -16.39 -3.88
CA LEU A 38 -1.21 -17.28 -4.21
C LEU A 38 -1.50 -18.28 -3.07
N GLY A 39 -2.72 -18.73 -2.97
CA GLY A 39 -3.14 -19.74 -2.00
C GLY A 39 -4.64 -19.69 -1.70
N PRO A 40 -5.20 -20.72 -1.04
CA PRO A 40 -6.60 -20.78 -0.67
C PRO A 40 -6.99 -19.71 0.37
N ASN A 41 -8.29 -19.56 0.63
CA ASN A 41 -8.75 -18.72 1.74
C ASN A 41 -8.25 -19.32 3.06
N GLY A 42 -7.81 -18.44 3.97
CA GLY A 42 -7.20 -18.87 5.23
C GLY A 42 -5.70 -19.16 5.18
N ALA A 43 -5.06 -19.15 4.01
CA ALA A 43 -3.61 -19.39 3.87
C ALA A 43 -2.69 -18.28 4.42
N GLY A 44 -3.22 -17.29 5.13
CA GLY A 44 -2.42 -16.23 5.74
C GLY A 44 -2.08 -15.04 4.83
N LYS A 45 -2.49 -15.04 3.55
CA LYS A 45 -2.17 -13.97 2.59
C LYS A 45 -2.53 -12.56 3.10
N SER A 46 -3.76 -12.37 3.56
CA SER A 46 -4.23 -11.09 4.09
C SER A 46 -3.51 -10.70 5.39
N SER A 47 -3.15 -11.68 6.22
CA SER A 47 -2.36 -11.43 7.43
C SER A 47 -0.94 -10.98 7.09
N THR A 48 -0.31 -11.61 6.10
CA THR A 48 1.02 -11.22 5.60
C THR A 48 1.00 -9.79 5.04
N ILE A 49 0.09 -9.49 4.12
CA ILE A 49 -0.07 -8.14 3.55
C ILE A 49 -0.41 -7.13 4.66
N GLY A 50 -1.30 -7.50 5.59
CA GLY A 50 -1.65 -6.66 6.74
C GLY A 50 -0.45 -6.33 7.64
N ILE A 51 0.49 -7.26 7.82
CA ILE A 51 1.72 -7.01 8.59
C ILE A 51 2.68 -6.12 7.81
N ILE A 52 2.91 -6.38 6.52
CA ILE A 52 3.77 -5.55 5.68
C ILE A 52 3.26 -4.10 5.65
N SER A 53 1.95 -3.90 5.55
CA SER A 53 1.29 -2.59 5.55
C SER A 53 1.07 -2.02 6.96
N SER A 54 1.46 -2.77 8.01
CA SER A 54 1.31 -2.42 9.42
C SER A 54 -0.14 -2.19 9.88
N LEU A 55 -1.08 -2.77 9.19
CA LEU A 55 -2.48 -2.86 9.61
C LEU A 55 -2.71 -3.99 10.62
N VAL A 56 -1.79 -4.96 10.66
CA VAL A 56 -1.80 -6.10 11.57
C VAL A 56 -0.45 -6.18 12.28
N THR A 57 -0.45 -6.27 13.60
CA THR A 57 0.76 -6.50 14.40
C THR A 57 1.17 -7.97 14.30
N LYS A 58 2.43 -8.25 13.98
CA LYS A 58 2.99 -9.60 14.00
C LYS A 58 3.12 -10.15 15.43
N THR A 59 3.25 -11.44 15.58
CA THR A 59 3.55 -12.09 16.87
C THR A 59 5.07 -12.22 17.06
N SER A 60 5.78 -12.68 16.04
CA SER A 60 7.25 -12.82 16.02
C SER A 60 7.78 -12.76 14.59
N GLY A 61 9.09 -12.86 14.41
CA GLY A 61 9.77 -12.74 13.14
C GLY A 61 10.08 -11.29 12.74
N SER A 62 10.63 -11.07 11.57
CA SER A 62 10.99 -9.74 11.06
C SER A 62 10.48 -9.49 9.66
N VAL A 63 10.23 -8.21 9.35
CA VAL A 63 9.85 -7.74 8.02
C VAL A 63 10.69 -6.51 7.69
N LYS A 64 11.41 -6.55 6.57
CA LYS A 64 12.23 -5.45 6.07
C LYS A 64 11.76 -5.02 4.68
N ILE A 65 11.62 -3.71 4.49
CA ILE A 65 11.31 -3.06 3.22
C ILE A 65 12.54 -2.25 2.82
N PHE A 66 13.22 -2.62 1.72
CA PHE A 66 14.50 -2.01 1.30
C PHE A 66 15.54 -1.93 2.43
N ASP A 67 15.74 -3.04 3.15
CA ASP A 67 16.60 -3.17 4.33
C ASP A 67 16.15 -2.42 5.60
N ILE A 68 15.04 -1.66 5.54
CA ILE A 68 14.46 -0.95 6.67
C ILE A 68 13.53 -1.90 7.43
N ASP A 69 13.84 -2.18 8.69
CA ASP A 69 12.98 -2.99 9.55
C ASP A 69 11.75 -2.19 9.98
N ILE A 70 10.55 -2.78 9.78
CA ILE A 70 9.29 -2.09 10.11
C ILE A 70 9.11 -1.83 11.60
N ASP A 71 9.84 -2.54 12.47
CA ASP A 71 9.78 -2.32 13.91
C ASP A 71 10.76 -1.23 14.39
N GLU A 72 11.86 -1.00 13.63
CA GLU A 72 12.88 0.00 13.96
C GLU A 72 12.55 1.37 13.39
N ASP A 73 12.20 1.46 12.11
CA ASP A 73 11.80 2.70 11.45
C ASP A 73 10.58 2.52 10.55
N PHE A 74 9.45 2.44 11.23
CA PHE A 74 8.16 2.29 10.59
C PHE A 74 7.82 3.41 9.57
N ASN A 75 8.15 4.66 9.91
CA ASN A 75 7.80 5.79 9.07
C ASN A 75 8.58 5.80 7.76
N GLU A 76 9.88 5.46 7.81
CA GLU A 76 10.70 5.37 6.62
C GLU A 76 10.29 4.16 5.76
N ALA A 77 10.03 2.99 6.37
CA ALA A 77 9.50 1.83 5.66
C ALA A 77 8.18 2.13 4.94
N LYS A 78 7.27 2.88 5.59
CA LYS A 78 6.00 3.32 4.98
C LYS A 78 6.17 4.26 3.79
N ARG A 79 7.18 5.13 3.81
CA ARG A 79 7.45 6.01 2.67
C ARG A 79 7.86 5.23 1.41
N LYS A 80 8.47 4.06 1.59
CA LYS A 80 8.86 3.17 0.50
C LYS A 80 7.70 2.33 -0.04
N LEU A 81 6.59 2.24 0.70
CA LEU A 81 5.49 1.33 0.44
C LEU A 81 4.22 2.06 -0.03
N GLY A 82 3.71 1.69 -1.21
CA GLY A 82 2.37 2.00 -1.67
C GLY A 82 1.43 0.82 -1.48
N VAL A 83 0.27 1.06 -0.89
CA VAL A 83 -0.73 -0.01 -0.65
C VAL A 83 -2.03 0.32 -1.36
N VAL A 84 -2.46 -0.59 -2.25
CA VAL A 84 -3.77 -0.51 -2.90
C VAL A 84 -4.73 -1.44 -2.15
N ALA A 85 -5.53 -0.88 -1.26
CA ALA A 85 -6.48 -1.64 -0.46
C ALA A 85 -7.46 -2.44 -1.34
N GLN A 86 -7.96 -3.56 -0.84
CA GLN A 86 -8.96 -4.37 -1.52
C GLN A 86 -10.29 -3.64 -1.63
N GLU A 87 -10.72 -2.99 -0.55
CA GLU A 87 -11.96 -2.21 -0.48
C GLU A 87 -11.71 -0.73 -0.74
N ILE A 88 -12.73 -0.03 -1.23
CA ILE A 88 -12.68 1.41 -1.45
C ILE A 88 -12.59 2.11 -0.09
N ASN A 89 -11.54 2.90 0.11
CA ASN A 89 -11.20 3.56 1.37
C ASN A 89 -11.02 5.08 1.22
N PHE A 90 -11.89 5.72 0.46
CA PHE A 90 -11.95 7.18 0.32
C PHE A 90 -13.40 7.67 0.43
N SER A 91 -13.59 8.94 0.77
CA SER A 91 -14.91 9.56 0.83
C SER A 91 -15.56 9.61 -0.55
N PRO A 92 -16.79 9.08 -0.72
CA PRO A 92 -17.48 9.12 -2.00
C PRO A 92 -17.92 10.54 -2.40
N PHE A 93 -17.96 11.49 -1.47
CA PHE A 93 -18.41 12.86 -1.67
C PHE A 93 -17.30 13.84 -2.00
N GLU A 94 -16.03 13.43 -1.84
CA GLU A 94 -14.87 14.24 -2.20
C GLU A 94 -14.60 14.19 -3.70
N LYS A 95 -13.96 15.25 -4.22
CA LYS A 95 -13.48 15.26 -5.60
C LYS A 95 -12.30 14.34 -5.78
N VAL A 96 -12.18 13.79 -6.98
CA VAL A 96 -11.07 12.89 -7.35
C VAL A 96 -9.70 13.50 -7.06
N GLU A 97 -9.47 14.77 -7.45
CA GLU A 97 -8.20 15.45 -7.21
C GLU A 97 -7.93 15.68 -5.71
N ASP A 98 -8.95 16.08 -4.95
CA ASP A 98 -8.82 16.37 -3.51
C ASP A 98 -8.43 15.12 -2.73
N ILE A 99 -9.00 13.96 -3.07
CA ILE A 99 -8.64 12.67 -2.48
C ILE A 99 -7.14 12.37 -2.64
N VAL A 100 -6.59 12.62 -3.82
CA VAL A 100 -5.16 12.34 -4.10
C VAL A 100 -4.26 13.37 -3.43
N ILE A 101 -4.64 14.67 -3.45
CA ILE A 101 -3.90 15.73 -2.76
C ILE A 101 -3.88 15.49 -1.24
N THR A 102 -5.02 15.13 -0.66
CA THR A 102 -5.12 14.79 0.77
C THR A 102 -4.22 13.62 1.12
N GLN A 103 -4.20 12.59 0.26
CA GLN A 103 -3.32 11.43 0.45
C GLN A 103 -1.84 11.83 0.44
N ALA A 104 -1.43 12.73 -0.45
CA ALA A 104 -0.06 13.26 -0.49
C ALA A 104 0.33 13.95 0.84
N GLY A 105 -0.63 14.66 1.44
CA GLY A 105 -0.44 15.32 2.74
C GLY A 105 -0.09 14.36 3.87
N TYR A 106 -0.63 13.12 3.89
CA TYR A 106 -0.27 12.10 4.88
C TYR A 106 1.20 11.66 4.80
N TYR A 107 1.85 11.87 3.65
CA TYR A 107 3.29 11.61 3.44
C TYR A 107 4.15 12.88 3.56
N GLY A 108 3.58 13.98 4.06
CA GLY A 108 4.29 15.24 4.27
C GLY A 108 4.53 16.05 3.00
N ILE A 109 3.87 15.72 1.89
CA ILE A 109 3.96 16.47 0.63
C ILE A 109 3.02 17.67 0.73
N SER A 110 3.56 18.89 0.59
CA SER A 110 2.77 20.12 0.64
C SER A 110 1.77 20.18 -0.52
N ALA A 111 0.68 20.91 -0.35
CA ALA A 111 -0.34 21.06 -1.40
C ALA A 111 0.22 21.63 -2.72
N SER A 112 1.21 22.53 -2.65
CA SER A 112 1.87 23.09 -3.82
C SER A 112 2.67 22.05 -4.59
N GLN A 113 3.31 21.11 -3.91
CA GLN A 113 4.04 19.99 -4.49
C GLN A 113 3.10 18.86 -4.95
N ALA A 114 2.00 18.62 -4.22
CA ALA A 114 1.04 17.57 -4.52
C ALA A 114 0.25 17.84 -5.81
N LYS A 115 -0.12 19.11 -6.09
CA LYS A 115 -0.92 19.46 -7.28
C LYS A 115 -0.31 18.97 -8.60
N PRO A 116 0.94 19.29 -8.96
CA PRO A 116 1.54 18.82 -10.21
C PRO A 116 1.72 17.29 -10.24
N LYS A 117 2.04 16.68 -9.09
CA LYS A 117 2.11 15.21 -8.99
C LYS A 117 0.74 14.56 -9.20
N THR A 118 -0.32 15.15 -8.62
CA THR A 118 -1.70 14.68 -8.80
C THR A 118 -2.12 14.75 -10.26
N GLU A 119 -1.84 15.85 -10.95
CA GLU A 119 -2.11 15.99 -12.38
C GLU A 119 -1.44 14.89 -13.19
N THR A 120 -0.14 14.71 -13.00
CA THR A 120 0.65 13.67 -13.69
C THR A 120 0.08 12.27 -13.41
N THR A 121 -0.21 11.96 -12.15
CA THR A 121 -0.72 10.64 -11.74
C THR A 121 -2.11 10.38 -12.30
N LEU A 122 -3.02 11.36 -12.21
CA LEU A 122 -4.38 11.22 -12.75
C LEU A 122 -4.38 11.11 -14.28
N LYS A 123 -3.50 11.82 -15.00
CA LYS A 123 -3.33 11.67 -16.45
C LYS A 123 -2.88 10.26 -16.82
N ARG A 124 -1.85 9.73 -16.15
CA ARG A 124 -1.34 8.36 -16.38
C ARG A 124 -2.41 7.28 -16.17
N LEU A 125 -3.35 7.50 -15.26
CA LEU A 125 -4.41 6.56 -14.92
C LEU A 125 -5.74 6.84 -15.63
N GLY A 126 -5.79 7.83 -16.56
CA GLY A 126 -6.99 8.18 -17.31
C GLY A 126 -8.12 8.75 -16.45
N LEU A 127 -7.77 9.48 -15.38
CA LEU A 127 -8.72 10.09 -14.44
C LEU A 127 -8.76 11.63 -14.53
N TRP A 128 -7.87 12.24 -15.31
CA TRP A 128 -7.70 13.70 -15.30
C TRP A 128 -8.97 14.45 -15.67
N GLU A 129 -9.71 14.00 -16.68
CA GLU A 129 -10.96 14.63 -17.12
C GLU A 129 -12.07 14.54 -16.05
N LYS A 130 -11.91 13.63 -15.10
CA LYS A 130 -12.83 13.41 -13.98
C LYS A 130 -12.36 14.04 -12.67
N ARG A 131 -11.27 14.80 -12.67
CA ARG A 131 -10.62 15.31 -11.45
C ARG A 131 -11.52 16.13 -10.54
N SER A 132 -12.47 16.90 -11.14
CA SER A 132 -13.39 17.77 -10.39
C SER A 132 -14.72 17.07 -10.03
N GLU A 133 -14.93 15.83 -10.48
CA GLU A 133 -16.13 15.06 -10.16
C GLU A 133 -16.03 14.45 -8.76
N GLN A 134 -17.17 14.24 -8.10
CA GLN A 134 -17.22 13.48 -6.86
C GLN A 134 -16.93 12.00 -7.14
N ALA A 135 -16.14 11.36 -6.28
CA ALA A 135 -15.72 9.98 -6.45
C ALA A 135 -16.88 8.98 -6.51
N ARG A 136 -18.04 9.29 -5.94
CA ARG A 136 -19.25 8.45 -6.06
C ARG A 136 -19.71 8.28 -7.51
N ASN A 137 -19.50 9.26 -8.36
CA ASN A 137 -19.92 9.27 -9.76
C ASN A 137 -19.01 8.41 -10.67
N LEU A 138 -17.88 7.93 -10.16
CA LEU A 138 -16.98 7.08 -10.90
C LEU A 138 -17.52 5.65 -11.04
N SER A 139 -17.26 5.01 -12.19
CA SER A 139 -17.46 3.57 -12.34
C SER A 139 -16.54 2.78 -11.41
N GLY A 140 -16.85 1.50 -11.17
CA GLY A 140 -16.01 0.62 -10.32
C GLY A 140 -14.55 0.57 -10.77
N GLY A 141 -14.31 0.48 -12.09
CA GLY A 141 -12.97 0.50 -12.66
C GLY A 141 -12.22 1.81 -12.43
N LEU A 142 -12.91 2.96 -12.56
CA LEU A 142 -12.31 4.28 -12.27
C LEU A 142 -12.06 4.48 -10.78
N LYS A 143 -12.94 3.97 -9.90
CA LYS A 143 -12.69 3.94 -8.44
C LYS A 143 -11.43 3.13 -8.13
N ARG A 144 -11.23 1.98 -8.78
CA ARG A 144 -10.01 1.17 -8.60
C ARG A 144 -8.75 1.91 -9.05
N ARG A 145 -8.82 2.62 -10.20
CA ARG A 145 -7.71 3.47 -10.66
C ARG A 145 -7.42 4.62 -9.69
N LEU A 146 -8.45 5.20 -9.05
CA LEU A 146 -8.26 6.22 -8.01
C LEU A 146 -7.56 5.66 -6.76
N MET A 147 -7.86 4.42 -6.36
CA MET A 147 -7.11 3.73 -5.31
C MET A 147 -5.63 3.57 -5.65
N ILE A 148 -5.33 3.24 -6.91
CA ILE A 148 -3.95 3.14 -7.40
C ILE A 148 -3.30 4.53 -7.40
N ALA A 149 -4.01 5.59 -7.82
CA ALA A 149 -3.50 6.97 -7.78
C ALA A 149 -3.09 7.38 -6.35
N LYS A 150 -3.93 7.06 -5.36
CA LYS A 150 -3.62 7.27 -3.94
C LYS A 150 -2.35 6.55 -3.50
N ALA A 151 -2.18 5.29 -3.92
CA ALA A 151 -1.02 4.49 -3.54
C ALA A 151 0.28 4.97 -4.19
N LEU A 152 0.22 5.64 -5.35
CA LEU A 152 1.37 6.07 -6.12
C LEU A 152 1.81 7.53 -5.86
N ILE A 153 0.99 8.35 -5.20
CA ILE A 153 1.20 9.81 -5.13
C ILE A 153 2.51 10.21 -4.43
N HIS A 154 3.03 9.40 -3.54
CA HIS A 154 4.27 9.64 -2.81
C HIS A 154 5.49 8.95 -3.43
N ASP A 155 5.36 8.42 -4.67
CA ASP A 155 6.40 7.72 -5.43
C ASP A 155 7.02 6.52 -4.68
N PRO A 156 6.20 5.55 -4.21
CA PRO A 156 6.72 4.39 -3.48
C PRO A 156 7.60 3.51 -4.37
N GLU A 157 8.60 2.87 -3.76
CA GLU A 157 9.49 1.94 -4.44
C GLU A 157 8.95 0.49 -4.47
N LEU A 158 8.03 0.15 -3.55
CA LEU A 158 7.30 -1.12 -3.50
C LEU A 158 5.79 -0.84 -3.52
N LEU A 159 5.04 -1.49 -4.41
CA LEU A 159 3.57 -1.41 -4.50
C LEU A 159 2.95 -2.76 -4.19
N ILE A 160 1.94 -2.79 -3.31
CA ILE A 160 1.17 -3.99 -2.91
C ILE A 160 -0.33 -3.77 -3.13
#